data_1e0541f29357262b249903ecfecfc2b2
#
_entry.id   1e0541f29357262b249903ecfecfc2b2
#
_cell.length_a   1.000
_cell.length_b   1.000
_cell.length_c   1.000
_cell.angle_alpha   90.00
_cell.angle_beta   90.00
_cell.angle_gamma   90.00
#
_symmetry.space_group_name_H-M   'P 1'
#
loop_
_entity.id
_entity.type
_entity.pdbx_description
1 polymer ?
#
loop_
_entity_poly.entity_id
_entity_poly.type
_entity_poly.pdbx_seq_one_letter_code
_entity_poly.pdbx_strand_id
1 'polypeptide(L)'
;MTNEGSLLSVRRIYYRSKLNGCNYTCSYCPFGKKSHPASKMRDKQAWSRFITAIEQWEGETLQLFVIPYGEALIHRYYREGIIQLASLPQVTGISCQTNLSFPADEWLNELRTAPALINKIKVWASFHPEMTSVEKFVRQLHTLHNAGIQVCAGAVTGYLSVY
;
A
#
# COMPACT_ATOMS: atom_id res chain seq x y z
N MET A 1 -5.23 -20.71 -39.51
CA MET A 1 -5.90 -20.40 -38.21
C MET A 1 -4.86 -19.71 -37.34
N THR A 2 -4.83 -18.40 -37.42
CA THR A 2 -3.92 -17.54 -36.65
C THR A 2 -4.45 -17.45 -35.23
N ASN A 3 -3.70 -18.03 -34.29
CA ASN A 3 -3.98 -17.92 -32.86
C ASN A 3 -3.60 -16.49 -32.43
N GLU A 4 -4.54 -15.57 -32.59
CA GLU A 4 -4.42 -14.25 -31.95
C GLU A 4 -4.52 -14.47 -30.45
N GLY A 5 -3.36 -14.60 -29.79
CA GLY A 5 -3.25 -14.56 -28.36
C GLY A 5 -3.82 -13.22 -27.86
N SER A 6 -5.06 -13.25 -27.38
CA SER A 6 -5.70 -12.12 -26.71
C SER A 6 -4.76 -11.66 -25.62
N LEU A 7 -4.05 -10.57 -25.87
CA LEU A 7 -3.37 -9.81 -24.83
C LEU A 7 -4.45 -9.40 -23.83
N LEU A 8 -4.55 -10.15 -22.73
CA LEU A 8 -5.46 -9.80 -21.65
C LEU A 8 -5.15 -8.36 -21.26
N SER A 9 -6.06 -7.45 -21.55
CA SER A 9 -5.89 -6.05 -21.19
C SER A 9 -5.87 -5.94 -19.66
N VAL A 10 -4.91 -5.21 -19.14
CA VAL A 10 -4.76 -5.00 -17.69
C VAL A 10 -5.15 -3.58 -17.34
N ARG A 11 -6.21 -3.42 -16.59
CA ARG A 11 -6.64 -2.12 -16.11
C ARG A 11 -5.93 -1.73 -14.82
N ARG A 12 -5.44 -0.50 -14.75
CA ARG A 12 -4.80 0.08 -13.56
C ARG A 12 -5.79 0.97 -12.84
N ILE A 13 -6.01 0.69 -11.54
CA ILE A 13 -6.89 1.47 -10.67
C ILE A 13 -6.07 2.05 -9.53
N TYR A 14 -6.16 3.37 -9.35
CA TYR A 14 -5.49 4.11 -8.29
C TYR A 14 -6.52 4.46 -7.21
N TYR A 15 -6.41 3.83 -6.05
CA TYR A 15 -7.20 4.17 -4.88
C TYR A 15 -6.49 5.26 -4.08
N ARG A 16 -7.06 6.43 -4.11
CA ARG A 16 -6.61 7.56 -3.31
C ARG A 16 -7.59 7.78 -2.17
N SER A 17 -7.16 7.45 -0.96
CA SER A 17 -8.03 7.46 0.21
C SER A 17 -8.38 8.88 0.68
N LYS A 18 -9.46 8.95 1.47
CA LYS A 18 -9.79 10.13 2.27
C LYS A 18 -9.10 10.12 3.64
N LEU A 19 -8.14 9.22 3.84
CA LEU A 19 -7.35 9.13 5.06
C LEU A 19 -6.54 10.42 5.20
N ASN A 20 -6.94 11.24 6.16
CA ASN A 20 -6.30 12.51 6.47
C ASN A 20 -5.50 12.35 7.75
N GLY A 21 -4.54 11.41 7.73
CA GLY A 21 -3.76 11.09 8.91
C GLY A 21 -2.53 10.26 8.61
N CYS A 22 -1.45 10.64 9.25
CA CYS A 22 -0.20 9.93 9.24
C CYS A 22 0.32 9.92 10.68
N ASN A 23 1.08 8.89 11.04
CA ASN A 23 1.79 8.85 12.31
C ASN A 23 3.12 9.63 12.26
N TYR A 24 3.51 10.14 11.10
CA TYR A 24 4.63 11.06 10.91
C TYR A 24 4.15 12.52 10.83
N THR A 25 5.01 13.44 11.25
CA THR A 25 4.74 14.89 11.28
C THR A 25 5.77 15.68 10.47
N CYS A 26 6.21 15.10 9.33
CA CYS A 26 7.21 15.69 8.46
C CYS A 26 6.91 17.17 8.15
N SER A 27 7.91 18.05 8.28
CA SER A 27 7.74 19.50 8.10
C SER A 27 7.28 19.85 6.68
N TYR A 28 7.76 19.11 5.70
CA TYR A 28 7.49 19.29 4.27
C TYR A 28 6.18 18.65 3.77
N CYS A 29 5.48 17.88 4.60
CA CYS A 29 4.29 17.16 4.15
C CYS A 29 3.09 18.10 4.00
N PRO A 30 2.48 18.22 2.80
CA PRO A 30 1.32 19.08 2.60
C PRO A 30 0.01 18.46 3.11
N PHE A 31 0.03 17.16 3.40
CA PHE A 31 -1.16 16.42 3.85
C PHE A 31 -1.35 16.50 5.35
N GLY A 32 -2.62 16.51 5.79
CA GLY A 32 -2.98 16.72 7.19
C GLY A 32 -2.30 15.77 8.15
N LYS A 33 -1.69 16.35 9.18
CA LYS A 33 -0.89 15.68 10.20
C LYS A 33 -1.73 15.15 11.37
N LYS A 34 -3.02 15.49 11.42
CA LYS A 34 -3.94 15.13 12.49
C LYS A 34 -5.12 14.35 11.92
N SER A 35 -5.26 13.09 12.30
CA SER A 35 -6.46 12.32 12.00
C SER A 35 -7.57 12.67 12.97
N HIS A 36 -8.71 13.11 12.47
CA HIS A 36 -9.93 13.23 13.28
C HIS A 36 -10.65 11.87 13.29
N PRO A 37 -11.21 11.40 14.43
CA PRO A 37 -11.92 10.11 14.48
C PRO A 37 -13.01 9.94 13.42
N ALA A 38 -13.77 10.99 13.14
CA ALA A 38 -14.79 10.98 12.08
C ALA A 38 -14.20 10.79 10.66
N SER A 39 -12.99 11.31 10.39
CA SER A 39 -12.32 11.09 9.10
C SER A 39 -11.84 9.65 8.95
N LYS A 40 -11.36 9.03 10.04
CA LYS A 40 -10.97 7.62 10.06
C LYS A 40 -12.15 6.68 9.77
N MET A 41 -13.31 6.96 10.36
CA MET A 41 -14.52 6.17 10.11
C MET A 41 -14.98 6.29 8.66
N ARG A 42 -15.00 7.50 8.11
CA ARG A 42 -15.36 7.74 6.69
C ARG A 42 -14.37 7.08 5.74
N ASP A 43 -13.10 7.09 6.07
CA ASP A 43 -12.06 6.42 5.30
C ASP A 43 -12.26 4.90 5.30
N LYS A 44 -12.48 4.29 6.47
CA LYS A 44 -12.80 2.86 6.59
C LYS A 44 -14.02 2.47 5.76
N GLN A 45 -15.08 3.27 5.78
CA GLN A 45 -16.28 3.04 4.96
C GLN A 45 -15.98 3.16 3.46
N ALA A 46 -15.17 4.16 3.06
CA ALA A 46 -14.77 4.32 1.66
C ALA A 46 -13.90 3.15 1.18
N TRP A 47 -12.99 2.68 2.02
CA TRP A 47 -12.17 1.50 1.75
C TRP A 47 -13.01 0.24 1.59
N SER A 48 -13.97 0.00 2.49
CA SER A 48 -14.89 -1.14 2.38
C SER A 48 -15.70 -1.10 1.07
N ARG A 49 -16.24 0.09 0.70
CA ARG A 49 -16.97 0.23 -0.58
C ARG A 49 -16.07 -0.02 -1.79
N PHE A 50 -14.80 0.41 -1.73
CA PHE A 50 -13.84 0.13 -2.79
C PHE A 50 -13.59 -1.37 -2.92
N ILE A 51 -13.37 -2.09 -1.82
CA ILE A 51 -13.21 -3.55 -1.84
C ILE A 51 -14.42 -4.21 -2.49
N THR A 52 -15.64 -3.88 -2.04
CA THR A 52 -16.89 -4.43 -2.63
C THR A 52 -17.00 -4.15 -4.13
N ALA A 53 -16.61 -2.95 -4.58
CA ALA A 53 -16.63 -2.63 -6.00
C ALA A 53 -15.63 -3.46 -6.82
N ILE A 54 -14.46 -3.77 -6.25
CA ILE A 54 -13.47 -4.65 -6.91
C ILE A 54 -13.93 -6.11 -6.89
N GLU A 55 -14.59 -6.58 -5.82
CA GLU A 55 -15.17 -7.92 -5.75
C GLU A 55 -16.23 -8.14 -6.83
N GLN A 56 -17.01 -7.12 -7.11
CA GLN A 56 -18.08 -7.12 -8.13
C GLN A 56 -17.57 -6.76 -9.53
N TRP A 57 -16.25 -6.57 -9.69
CA TRP A 57 -15.68 -6.18 -10.97
C TRP A 57 -15.75 -7.32 -11.98
N GLU A 58 -16.44 -7.07 -13.08
CA GLU A 58 -16.52 -7.96 -14.25
C GLU A 58 -15.77 -7.32 -15.42
N GLY A 59 -14.81 -8.03 -15.97
CA GLY A 59 -14.05 -7.54 -17.13
C GLY A 59 -12.57 -7.85 -17.08
N GLU A 60 -11.76 -6.86 -17.44
CA GLU A 60 -10.30 -6.98 -17.55
C GLU A 60 -9.64 -7.28 -16.20
N THR A 61 -8.46 -7.88 -16.23
CA THR A 61 -7.66 -8.07 -15.02
C THR A 61 -7.17 -6.73 -14.45
N LEU A 62 -6.97 -6.68 -13.15
CA LEU A 62 -6.70 -5.44 -12.43
C LEU A 62 -5.29 -5.43 -11.83
N GLN A 63 -4.64 -4.27 -11.95
CA GLN A 63 -3.53 -3.85 -11.09
C GLN A 63 -3.99 -2.67 -10.22
N LEU A 64 -3.92 -2.84 -8.91
CA LEU A 64 -4.38 -1.86 -7.95
C LEU A 64 -3.20 -1.08 -7.36
N PHE A 65 -3.39 0.23 -7.18
CA PHE A 65 -2.41 1.12 -6.54
C PHE A 65 -3.08 1.81 -5.36
N VAL A 66 -2.66 1.47 -4.14
CA VAL A 66 -3.17 2.05 -2.89
C VAL A 66 -2.24 3.20 -2.48
N ILE A 67 -2.70 4.42 -2.70
CA ILE A 67 -1.91 5.66 -2.51
C ILE A 67 -2.66 6.59 -1.55
N PRO A 68 -2.51 6.42 -0.23
CA PRO A 68 -3.19 7.25 0.77
C PRO A 68 -2.63 8.67 0.83
N TYR A 69 -3.40 9.60 1.43
CA TYR A 69 -2.91 10.93 1.82
C TYR A 69 -2.18 10.95 3.16
N GLY A 70 -2.06 9.81 3.82
CA GLY A 70 -1.37 9.58 5.06
C GLY A 70 -0.71 8.21 5.05
N GLU A 71 -0.55 7.57 6.21
CA GLU A 71 -0.02 6.21 6.30
C GLU A 71 -1.16 5.20 6.50
N ALA A 72 -1.51 4.49 5.43
CA ALA A 72 -2.61 3.53 5.46
C ALA A 72 -2.25 2.25 6.22
N LEU A 73 -1.02 1.75 6.08
CA LEU A 73 -0.65 0.42 6.57
C LEU A 73 -0.51 0.33 8.10
N ILE A 74 -0.49 1.46 8.84
CA ILE A 74 -0.64 1.43 10.30
C ILE A 74 -2.05 0.99 10.74
N HIS A 75 -3.03 1.05 9.83
CA HIS A 75 -4.39 0.64 10.10
C HIS A 75 -4.64 -0.80 9.65
N ARG A 76 -5.02 -1.64 10.58
CA ARG A 76 -5.27 -3.06 10.34
C ARG A 76 -6.27 -3.31 9.21
N TYR A 77 -7.35 -2.53 9.12
CA TYR A 77 -8.36 -2.67 8.06
C TYR A 77 -7.81 -2.46 6.63
N TYR A 78 -6.73 -1.69 6.45
CA TYR A 78 -6.05 -1.61 5.15
C TYR A 78 -5.25 -2.87 4.87
N ARG A 79 -4.49 -3.38 5.84
CA ARG A 79 -3.69 -4.60 5.67
C ARG A 79 -4.58 -5.81 5.37
N GLU A 80 -5.68 -5.98 6.12
CA GLU A 80 -6.69 -7.02 5.86
C GLU A 80 -7.33 -6.87 4.47
N GLY A 81 -7.73 -5.66 4.10
CA GLY A 81 -8.33 -5.41 2.79
C GLY A 81 -7.37 -5.61 1.61
N ILE A 82 -6.07 -5.36 1.77
CA ILE A 82 -5.06 -5.66 0.76
C ILE A 82 -4.97 -7.18 0.55
N ILE A 83 -4.98 -7.97 1.62
CA ILE A 83 -4.99 -9.44 1.55
C ILE A 83 -6.26 -9.93 0.84
N GLN A 84 -7.43 -9.39 1.22
CA GLN A 84 -8.71 -9.70 0.58
C GLN A 84 -8.69 -9.39 -0.91
N LEU A 85 -8.24 -8.20 -1.32
CA LEU A 85 -8.12 -7.82 -2.72
C LEU A 85 -7.11 -8.70 -3.48
N ALA A 86 -5.96 -9.04 -2.87
CA ALA A 86 -4.97 -9.92 -3.49
C ALA A 86 -5.51 -11.34 -3.71
N SER A 87 -6.47 -11.81 -2.91
CA SER A 87 -7.10 -13.12 -3.08
C SER A 87 -8.05 -13.21 -4.27
N LEU A 88 -8.49 -12.06 -4.80
CA LEU A 88 -9.43 -12.04 -5.92
C LEU A 88 -8.74 -12.48 -7.22
N PRO A 89 -9.39 -13.34 -8.05
CA PRO A 89 -8.79 -13.86 -9.27
C PRO A 89 -8.54 -12.76 -10.32
N GLN A 90 -9.40 -11.75 -10.40
CA GLN A 90 -9.26 -10.62 -11.32
C GLN A 90 -8.12 -9.67 -10.92
N VAL A 91 -7.61 -9.72 -9.69
CA VAL A 91 -6.51 -8.87 -9.23
C VAL A 91 -5.18 -9.58 -9.45
N THR A 92 -4.36 -9.05 -10.36
CA THR A 92 -3.03 -9.59 -10.71
C THR A 92 -1.90 -8.95 -9.91
N GLY A 93 -2.14 -7.79 -9.29
CA GLY A 93 -1.15 -7.14 -8.46
C GLY A 93 -1.72 -5.97 -7.65
N ILE A 94 -1.15 -5.74 -6.46
CA ILE A 94 -1.45 -4.60 -5.61
C ILE A 94 -0.15 -3.92 -5.19
N SER A 95 -0.02 -2.63 -5.50
CA SER A 95 1.08 -1.78 -5.08
C SER A 95 0.63 -0.83 -3.97
N CYS A 96 1.34 -0.81 -2.85
CA CYS A 96 1.03 0.02 -1.70
C CYS A 96 2.14 1.04 -1.46
N GLN A 97 1.77 2.31 -1.27
CA GLN A 97 2.72 3.34 -0.84
C GLN A 97 2.70 3.46 0.69
N THR A 98 3.88 3.52 1.32
CA THR A 98 4.01 3.55 2.78
C THR A 98 5.30 4.23 3.24
N ASN A 99 5.31 4.74 4.46
CA ASN A 99 6.51 5.21 5.15
C ASN A 99 7.22 4.10 5.97
N LEU A 100 6.77 2.85 5.87
CA LEU A 100 7.26 1.66 6.58
C LEU A 100 7.21 1.75 8.12
N SER A 101 6.32 2.55 8.69
CA SER A 101 6.17 2.64 10.14
C SER A 101 5.15 1.66 10.73
N PHE A 102 4.53 0.85 9.89
CA PHE A 102 3.56 -0.16 10.32
C PHE A 102 4.24 -1.44 10.84
N PRO A 103 3.52 -2.31 11.57
CA PRO A 103 4.06 -3.56 12.09
C PRO A 103 4.17 -4.61 10.97
N ALA A 104 5.31 -4.63 10.27
CA ALA A 104 5.54 -5.51 9.12
C ALA A 104 5.44 -7.00 9.50
N ASP A 105 5.97 -7.39 10.66
CA ASP A 105 5.93 -8.78 11.13
C ASP A 105 4.49 -9.28 11.36
N GLU A 106 3.60 -8.42 11.90
CA GLU A 106 2.18 -8.78 12.06
C GLU A 106 1.52 -9.03 10.71
N TRP A 107 1.74 -8.15 9.74
CA TRP A 107 1.18 -8.29 8.41
C TRP A 107 1.72 -9.53 7.70
N LEU A 108 3.00 -9.82 7.82
CA LEU A 108 3.62 -11.03 7.27
C LEU A 108 3.07 -12.31 7.92
N ASN A 109 2.77 -12.28 9.22
CA ASN A 109 2.12 -13.40 9.89
C ASN A 109 0.71 -13.67 9.33
N GLU A 110 -0.05 -12.61 9.02
CA GLU A 110 -1.34 -12.74 8.34
C GLU A 110 -1.18 -13.33 6.93
N LEU A 111 -0.14 -12.92 6.17
CA LEU A 111 0.15 -13.42 4.83
C LEU A 111 0.67 -14.87 4.79
N ARG A 112 1.26 -15.38 5.87
CA ARG A 112 1.74 -16.77 5.95
C ARG A 112 0.63 -17.81 5.74
N THR A 113 -0.61 -17.45 6.01
CA THR A 113 -1.76 -18.33 5.77
C THR A 113 -2.11 -18.47 4.29
N ALA A 114 -1.60 -17.57 3.44
CA ALA A 114 -1.84 -17.55 2.01
C ALA A 114 -0.59 -17.08 1.23
N PRO A 115 0.50 -17.87 1.22
CA PRO A 115 1.80 -17.44 0.70
C PRO A 115 1.78 -17.07 -0.80
N ALA A 116 0.88 -17.66 -1.57
CA ALA A 116 0.71 -17.31 -2.99
C ALA A 116 0.35 -15.83 -3.23
N LEU A 117 -0.24 -15.16 -2.23
CA LEU A 117 -0.62 -13.74 -2.34
C LEU A 117 0.59 -12.80 -2.26
N ILE A 118 1.69 -13.25 -1.67
CA ILE A 118 2.92 -12.46 -1.51
C ILE A 118 3.41 -11.96 -2.88
N ASN A 119 3.36 -12.80 -3.90
CA ASN A 119 3.80 -12.46 -5.25
C ASN A 119 2.94 -11.37 -5.94
N LYS A 120 1.72 -11.15 -5.46
CA LYS A 120 0.83 -10.10 -5.96
C LYS A 120 1.04 -8.76 -5.26
N ILE A 121 1.70 -8.74 -4.10
CA ILE A 121 1.84 -7.55 -3.27
C ILE A 121 3.20 -6.90 -3.51
N LYS A 122 3.16 -5.59 -3.78
CA LYS A 122 4.33 -4.75 -3.98
C LYS A 122 4.27 -3.56 -3.04
N VAL A 123 5.42 -3.14 -2.53
CA VAL A 123 5.52 -2.02 -1.60
C VAL A 123 6.45 -0.96 -2.17
N TRP A 124 5.93 0.26 -2.28
CA TRP A 124 6.74 1.46 -2.50
C TRP A 124 6.95 2.16 -1.17
N ALA A 125 8.16 2.09 -0.67
CA ALA A 125 8.55 2.65 0.61
C ALA A 125 9.15 4.04 0.44
N SER A 126 8.64 5.02 1.19
CA SER A 126 9.17 6.38 1.22
C SER A 126 9.96 6.61 2.50
N PHE A 127 11.26 6.86 2.37
CA PHE A 127 12.13 7.25 3.49
C PHE A 127 11.91 8.72 3.84
N HIS A 128 11.64 8.99 5.11
CA HIS A 128 11.43 10.31 5.66
C HIS A 128 12.49 10.60 6.73
N PRO A 129 13.58 11.29 6.39
CA PRO A 129 14.75 11.44 7.27
C PRO A 129 14.45 12.19 8.59
N GLU A 130 13.45 13.08 8.61
CA GLU A 130 13.01 13.75 9.85
C GLU A 130 12.34 12.81 10.87
N MET A 131 11.86 11.63 10.44
CA MET A 131 10.95 10.81 11.22
C MET A 131 11.48 9.43 11.56
N THR A 132 12.50 8.96 10.87
CA THR A 132 13.06 7.62 11.06
C THR A 132 14.54 7.58 10.69
N SER A 133 15.31 6.70 11.33
CA SER A 133 16.69 6.47 10.93
C SER A 133 16.78 5.55 9.71
N VAL A 134 17.90 5.64 8.99
CA VAL A 134 18.18 4.77 7.84
C VAL A 134 18.18 3.30 8.26
N GLU A 135 18.80 2.98 9.40
CA GLU A 135 18.92 1.61 9.91
C GLU A 135 17.56 1.00 10.19
N LYS A 136 16.63 1.77 10.81
CA LYS A 136 15.27 1.32 11.08
C LYS A 136 14.50 1.10 9.78
N PHE A 137 14.61 2.03 8.84
CA PHE A 137 13.94 1.94 7.55
C PHE A 137 14.44 0.74 6.73
N VAL A 138 15.76 0.57 6.62
CA VAL A 138 16.38 -0.54 5.90
C VAL A 138 16.03 -1.88 6.53
N ARG A 139 16.02 -1.98 7.85
CA ARG A 139 15.59 -3.20 8.54
C ARG A 139 14.16 -3.61 8.15
N GLN A 140 13.21 -2.68 8.11
CA GLN A 140 11.85 -2.94 7.68
C GLN A 140 11.76 -3.35 6.20
N LEU A 141 12.57 -2.73 5.32
CA LEU A 141 12.68 -3.14 3.92
C LEU A 141 13.16 -4.60 3.81
N HIS A 142 14.22 -4.95 4.53
CA HIS A 142 14.74 -6.32 4.55
C HIS A 142 13.71 -7.32 5.07
N THR A 143 12.95 -6.96 6.10
CA THR A 143 11.88 -7.82 6.63
C THR A 143 10.86 -8.18 5.55
N LEU A 144 10.39 -7.21 4.78
CA LEU A 144 9.44 -7.43 3.68
C LEU A 144 10.09 -8.18 2.50
N HIS A 145 11.29 -7.78 2.11
CA HIS A 145 12.02 -8.39 1.00
C HIS A 145 12.32 -9.87 1.24
N ASN A 146 12.83 -10.20 2.44
CA ASN A 146 13.15 -11.57 2.82
C ASN A 146 11.90 -12.48 2.88
N ALA A 147 10.72 -11.89 3.07
CA ALA A 147 9.45 -12.60 2.98
C ALA A 147 8.95 -12.78 1.54
N GLY A 148 9.66 -12.26 0.53
CA GLY A 148 9.31 -12.37 -0.88
C GLY A 148 8.45 -11.23 -1.43
N ILE A 149 8.16 -10.20 -0.63
CA ILE A 149 7.45 -9.01 -1.11
C ILE A 149 8.40 -8.17 -1.98
N GLN A 150 7.95 -7.80 -3.18
CA GLN A 150 8.69 -6.87 -4.02
C GLN A 150 8.65 -5.47 -3.41
N VAL A 151 9.83 -4.93 -3.07
CA VAL A 151 9.96 -3.60 -2.47
C VAL A 151 10.72 -2.66 -3.38
N CYS A 152 10.28 -1.39 -3.42
CA CYS A 152 10.99 -0.28 -4.03
C CYS A 152 11.09 0.85 -2.99
N ALA A 153 12.24 1.48 -2.86
CA ALA A 153 12.47 2.55 -1.91
C ALA A 153 12.78 3.88 -2.61
N GLY A 154 12.20 4.95 -2.11
CA GLY A 154 12.52 6.31 -2.47
C GLY A 154 12.77 7.16 -1.23
N ALA A 155 13.51 8.25 -1.37
CA ALA A 155 13.75 9.21 -0.31
C ALA A 155 13.21 10.59 -0.70
N VAL A 156 12.69 11.33 0.29
CA VAL A 156 12.32 12.74 0.10
C VAL A 156 13.57 13.60 0.30
N THR A 157 14.09 14.16 -0.78
CA THR A 157 15.36 14.89 -0.78
C THR A 157 15.22 16.42 -0.81
N GLY A 158 14.02 16.96 -1.00
CA GLY A 158 13.79 18.38 -1.28
C GLY A 158 14.02 19.36 -0.13
N TYR A 159 14.51 18.92 1.05
CA TYR A 159 14.70 19.75 2.24
C TYR A 159 16.07 19.57 2.93
N LEU A 160 16.96 18.85 2.31
CA LEU A 160 18.36 18.96 2.69
C LEU A 160 18.86 20.28 2.09
N SER A 161 18.70 21.37 2.82
CA SER A 161 19.47 22.58 2.55
C SER A 161 20.93 22.18 2.54
N VAL A 162 21.52 22.25 1.37
CA VAL A 162 22.97 22.15 1.20
C VAL A 162 23.54 23.39 1.86
N TYR A 163 24.03 23.26 3.10
CA TYR A 163 24.90 24.23 3.71
C TYR A 163 26.35 23.80 3.43
#